data_b09156f7bb6b8d80faba34b0c941bbb4
#
_entry.id   b09156f7bb6b8d80faba34b0c941bbb4
#
_cell.length_a   1.000
_cell.length_b   1.000
_cell.length_c   1.000
_cell.angle_alpha   90.00
_cell.angle_beta   90.00
_cell.angle_gamma   90.00
#
_symmetry.space_group_name_H-M   'P 1'
#
loop_
_entity.id
_entity.type
_entity.pdbx_description
1 polymer ?
#
loop_
_entity_poly.entity_id
_entity_poly.type
_entity_poly.pdbx_seq_one_letter_code
_entity_poly.pdbx_strand_id
1 'polypeptide(L)'
;MFKKTLVAAAIVACVSTPAFAKVNFDFTNAAWNSPTVLATVTKQTVLDLTTAAVGQDLLMTIDNPAAPDNELRSNGALVIRINGDASFNNSEIRQWLSNAAVDGVFNNLEVKDGAGAVLKTKAEVIKFFKLTSDGQKETLDYTIDENGKRLRIALSETADALAANSQINLLMSKATNAFKLQKGSLSTVTLDVGVIQNASYTSDPQVTKPLFKMDKLFALESVTQGKATALVSEKFLKYATPAGTVVTDADIAASAKLKNLTSNQNIQKAQVKLTLEGDFAAFSKNTDGVLLQKDGTPSGWKVTGNVAERLLGANGVVAGQGEEAIPAFLYAKPTNETAIEAQRLTLKAVQDGTSATFETFEDTLADLFIITRDGLKFDTITTGTTSANTIHIRDISDILPEAGGKIYVTIVQYGEHGVNGKAPGEVLVKRSVLSTTLPSGGAVTLKPSEVAAEVGADMVAGRQARFVFEVETNRGEVAVKKSNAEGVDIQNGTKGVEDLVDFTL
;
A
#
# COMPACT_ATOMS: atom_id res chain seq x y z
N MET A 1 -24.81 -54.15 -29.75
CA MET A 1 -24.53 -52.70 -29.54
C MET A 1 -25.81 -52.04 -29.04
N PHE A 2 -25.98 -51.94 -27.74
CA PHE A 2 -27.16 -51.31 -27.13
C PHE A 2 -26.80 -49.88 -26.74
N LYS A 3 -27.39 -48.91 -27.43
CA LYS A 3 -27.41 -47.52 -27.02
C LYS A 3 -28.34 -47.36 -25.84
N LYS A 4 -27.81 -47.15 -24.66
CA LYS A 4 -28.63 -46.73 -23.50
C LYS A 4 -28.85 -45.23 -23.61
N THR A 5 -30.02 -44.89 -24.04
CA THR A 5 -30.53 -43.52 -23.97
C THR A 5 -30.93 -43.26 -22.52
N LEU A 6 -30.14 -42.48 -21.81
CA LEU A 6 -30.44 -42.03 -20.46
C LEU A 6 -31.45 -40.86 -20.60
N VAL A 7 -32.71 -41.14 -20.40
CA VAL A 7 -33.72 -40.10 -20.22
C VAL A 7 -33.53 -39.54 -18.81
N ALA A 8 -32.85 -38.43 -18.70
CA ALA A 8 -32.87 -37.65 -17.48
C ALA A 8 -34.23 -36.98 -17.38
N ALA A 9 -35.15 -37.63 -16.66
CA ALA A 9 -36.36 -36.97 -16.19
C ALA A 9 -35.90 -35.85 -15.22
N ALA A 10 -35.88 -34.61 -15.70
CA ALA A 10 -35.84 -33.45 -14.85
C ALA A 10 -37.15 -33.43 -14.05
N ILE A 11 -37.11 -33.99 -12.87
CA ILE A 11 -38.09 -33.68 -11.84
C ILE A 11 -37.77 -32.23 -11.46
N VAL A 12 -38.45 -31.31 -12.12
CA VAL A 12 -38.66 -29.98 -11.59
C VAL A 12 -39.60 -30.19 -10.39
N ALA A 13 -39.03 -30.58 -9.27
CA ALA A 13 -39.65 -30.32 -8.00
C ALA A 13 -39.80 -28.80 -7.95
N CYS A 14 -41.02 -28.34 -8.25
CA CYS A 14 -41.47 -27.06 -7.74
C CYS A 14 -41.50 -27.20 -6.21
N VAL A 15 -40.33 -27.12 -5.61
CA VAL A 15 -40.22 -26.75 -4.22
C VAL A 15 -40.71 -25.31 -4.24
N SER A 16 -42.01 -25.14 -3.97
CA SER A 16 -42.52 -23.86 -3.51
C SER A 16 -41.69 -23.58 -2.26
N THR A 17 -40.61 -22.85 -2.41
CA THR A 17 -39.91 -22.27 -1.27
C THR A 17 -40.99 -21.50 -0.52
N PRO A 18 -41.26 -21.84 0.75
CA PRO A 18 -42.17 -21.04 1.53
C PRO A 18 -41.70 -19.61 1.38
N ALA A 19 -42.56 -18.72 0.93
CA ALA A 19 -42.20 -17.33 0.76
C ALA A 19 -42.20 -16.72 2.17
N PHE A 20 -41.04 -16.66 2.76
CA PHE A 20 -40.79 -16.03 4.06
C PHE A 20 -40.73 -14.51 3.90
N ALA A 21 -40.86 -13.77 4.99
CA ALA A 21 -40.65 -12.34 5.01
C ALA A 21 -39.30 -11.99 4.40
N LYS A 22 -39.30 -11.15 3.41
CA LYS A 22 -38.08 -10.73 2.75
C LYS A 22 -37.48 -9.57 3.51
N VAL A 23 -36.19 -9.67 3.84
CA VAL A 23 -35.43 -8.56 4.39
C VAL A 23 -34.57 -7.97 3.30
N ASN A 24 -34.56 -6.69 3.21
CA ASN A 24 -33.65 -5.93 2.38
C ASN A 24 -33.04 -4.80 3.23
N PHE A 25 -31.85 -4.34 2.89
CA PHE A 25 -31.28 -3.15 3.48
C PHE A 25 -30.45 -2.39 2.44
N ASP A 26 -30.37 -1.10 2.62
CA ASP A 26 -29.56 -0.23 1.76
C ASP A 26 -29.13 1.02 2.51
N PHE A 27 -28.06 1.66 2.02
CA PHE A 27 -27.69 2.98 2.47
C PHE A 27 -28.53 4.02 1.72
N THR A 28 -29.10 4.94 2.44
CA THR A 28 -29.89 6.00 1.85
C THR A 28 -29.38 7.36 2.30
N ASN A 29 -29.53 8.37 1.46
CA ASN A 29 -29.47 9.76 1.90
C ASN A 29 -30.70 10.09 2.75
N ALA A 30 -30.62 11.11 3.59
CA ALA A 30 -31.59 11.56 4.59
C ALA A 30 -33.09 11.61 4.16
N ALA A 31 -33.42 11.31 2.93
CA ALA A 31 -34.77 11.19 2.39
C ALA A 31 -35.00 9.78 1.89
N TRP A 32 -35.26 8.82 2.68
CA TRP A 32 -35.74 7.44 2.46
C TRP A 32 -35.77 6.83 1.02
N ASN A 33 -35.43 7.57 0.00
CA ASN A 33 -35.73 7.26 -1.40
C ASN A 33 -34.54 7.12 -2.35
N SER A 34 -33.32 7.28 -1.88
CA SER A 34 -32.13 7.19 -2.77
C SER A 34 -31.04 6.30 -2.18
N PRO A 35 -30.94 5.05 -2.62
CA PRO A 35 -29.82 4.19 -2.24
C PRO A 35 -28.51 4.81 -2.71
N THR A 36 -27.52 4.79 -1.85
CA THR A 36 -26.20 5.35 -2.14
C THR A 36 -25.15 4.25 -2.22
N VAL A 37 -24.06 4.56 -2.89
CA VAL A 37 -22.95 3.63 -3.09
C VAL A 37 -22.21 3.42 -1.77
N LEU A 38 -21.74 2.20 -1.56
CA LEU A 38 -20.88 1.81 -0.47
C LEU A 38 -19.71 2.80 -0.27
N ALA A 39 -19.55 3.30 0.93
CA ALA A 39 -18.41 4.16 1.27
C ALA A 39 -17.10 3.37 1.32
N THR A 40 -16.06 3.93 0.72
CA THR A 40 -14.69 3.44 0.91
C THR A 40 -14.11 4.14 2.13
N VAL A 41 -13.67 3.37 3.10
CA VAL A 41 -13.09 3.87 4.35
C VAL A 41 -11.70 3.29 4.59
N THR A 42 -10.89 4.04 5.30
CA THR A 42 -9.61 3.53 5.81
C THR A 42 -9.80 2.84 7.15
N LYS A 43 -8.73 2.28 7.67
CA LYS A 43 -8.73 1.71 9.01
C LYS A 43 -9.11 2.77 10.04
N GLN A 44 -10.28 2.66 10.61
CA GLN A 44 -10.77 3.51 11.69
C GLN A 44 -11.06 2.66 12.92
N THR A 45 -10.81 3.21 14.10
CA THR A 45 -11.15 2.54 15.35
C THR A 45 -12.66 2.49 15.56
N VAL A 46 -13.35 3.56 15.16
CA VAL A 46 -14.80 3.70 15.19
C VAL A 46 -15.22 4.42 13.91
N LEU A 47 -16.18 3.85 13.19
CA LEU A 47 -16.75 4.51 12.02
C LEU A 47 -17.79 5.54 12.46
N ASP A 48 -17.55 6.79 12.15
CA ASP A 48 -18.51 7.87 12.29
C ASP A 48 -19.21 8.13 10.95
N LEU A 49 -20.45 7.66 10.84
CA LEU A 49 -21.27 7.87 9.66
C LEU A 49 -21.95 9.25 9.62
N THR A 50 -21.80 10.10 10.68
CA THR A 50 -22.34 11.46 10.68
C THR A 50 -21.43 12.50 10.05
N THR A 51 -20.17 12.20 9.80
CA THR A 51 -19.31 13.17 9.13
C THR A 51 -19.92 13.55 7.79
N ALA A 52 -19.79 14.80 7.42
CA ALA A 52 -20.35 15.33 6.17
C ALA A 52 -19.91 14.56 4.91
N ALA A 53 -18.87 13.76 5.04
CA ALA A 53 -18.34 12.88 4.00
C ALA A 53 -19.12 11.57 3.83
N VAL A 54 -19.79 11.07 4.88
CA VAL A 54 -20.45 9.76 4.85
C VAL A 54 -21.93 9.84 5.15
N GLY A 55 -22.47 10.87 5.73
CA GLY A 55 -23.87 11.20 6.08
C GLY A 55 -25.00 10.29 5.57
N GLN A 56 -24.81 8.98 5.64
CA GLN A 56 -25.68 7.96 5.09
C GLN A 56 -26.46 7.30 6.21
N ASP A 57 -27.73 7.13 5.97
CA ASP A 57 -28.62 6.38 6.83
C ASP A 57 -28.66 4.92 6.35
N LEU A 58 -28.75 3.96 7.28
CA LEU A 58 -28.99 2.56 6.96
C LEU A 58 -30.48 2.28 7.09
N LEU A 59 -31.13 2.01 5.99
CA LEU A 59 -32.55 1.60 5.92
C LEU A 59 -32.63 0.09 5.80
N MET A 60 -33.27 -0.55 6.75
CA MET A 60 -33.65 -1.96 6.69
C MET A 60 -35.16 -2.08 6.44
N THR A 61 -35.52 -2.83 5.42
CA THR A 61 -36.91 -3.07 5.03
C THR A 61 -37.24 -4.53 5.19
N ILE A 62 -38.27 -4.83 5.93
CA ILE A 62 -38.83 -6.18 6.09
C ILE A 62 -40.17 -6.19 5.37
N ASP A 63 -40.24 -6.90 4.25
CA ASP A 63 -41.47 -7.07 3.49
C ASP A 63 -42.13 -8.38 3.87
N ASN A 64 -43.42 -8.32 4.16
CA ASN A 64 -44.24 -9.48 4.40
C ASN A 64 -45.06 -9.79 3.14
N PRO A 65 -44.72 -10.81 2.35
CA PRO A 65 -45.40 -11.11 1.09
C PRO A 65 -46.79 -11.71 1.30
N ALA A 66 -47.57 -11.69 0.24
CA ALA A 66 -49.04 -11.98 0.25
C ALA A 66 -49.48 -13.44 0.49
N ALA A 67 -48.61 -14.37 0.78
CA ALA A 67 -49.02 -15.77 0.92
C ALA A 67 -49.35 -16.13 2.39
N PRO A 68 -50.36 -16.95 2.64
CA PRO A 68 -50.91 -17.18 3.99
C PRO A 68 -49.99 -17.85 5.00
N ASP A 69 -48.85 -18.37 4.56
CA ASP A 69 -47.87 -19.04 5.45
C ASP A 69 -46.65 -18.18 5.78
N ASN A 70 -46.64 -16.89 5.45
CA ASN A 70 -45.46 -16.04 5.45
C ASN A 70 -45.44 -14.94 6.49
N GLU A 71 -46.32 -15.07 7.47
CA GLU A 71 -46.45 -14.06 8.52
C GLU A 71 -45.20 -14.04 9.43
N LEU A 72 -44.68 -12.85 9.73
CA LEU A 72 -43.75 -12.67 10.82
C LEU A 72 -44.44 -13.16 12.11
N ARG A 73 -43.94 -14.26 12.64
CA ARG A 73 -44.55 -14.91 13.81
C ARG A 73 -43.96 -14.32 15.10
N SER A 74 -44.81 -14.38 16.15
CA SER A 74 -44.40 -14.13 17.53
C SER A 74 -43.14 -14.94 17.92
N ASN A 75 -42.30 -14.42 18.80
CA ASN A 75 -41.05 -15.02 19.27
C ASN A 75 -39.94 -15.15 18.21
N GLY A 76 -40.05 -14.47 17.10
CA GLY A 76 -39.00 -14.35 16.13
C GLY A 76 -37.94 -13.30 16.53
N ALA A 77 -37.02 -13.05 15.64
CA ALA A 77 -36.05 -11.96 15.81
C ALA A 77 -35.56 -11.46 14.45
N LEU A 78 -35.32 -10.16 14.38
CA LEU A 78 -34.50 -9.59 13.33
C LEU A 78 -33.03 -9.84 13.72
N VAL A 79 -32.26 -10.39 12.82
CA VAL A 79 -30.85 -10.70 13.02
C VAL A 79 -30.00 -9.91 12.04
N ILE A 80 -29.04 -9.20 12.56
CA ILE A 80 -28.04 -8.45 11.78
C ILE A 80 -26.67 -8.98 12.17
N ARG A 81 -25.92 -9.51 11.22
CA ARG A 81 -24.58 -10.04 11.42
C ARG A 81 -23.57 -9.23 10.64
N ILE A 82 -22.45 -8.91 11.28
CA ILE A 82 -21.29 -8.28 10.65
C ILE A 82 -20.28 -9.37 10.29
N ASN A 83 -19.90 -9.43 9.02
CA ASN A 83 -18.78 -10.25 8.57
C ASN A 83 -17.57 -9.36 8.26
N GLY A 84 -16.38 -9.91 8.44
CA GLY A 84 -15.13 -9.16 8.30
C GLY A 84 -14.64 -8.58 9.64
N ASP A 85 -13.72 -7.62 9.56
CA ASP A 85 -13.03 -7.09 10.74
C ASP A 85 -13.74 -5.89 11.37
N ALA A 86 -14.98 -6.10 11.77
CA ALA A 86 -15.79 -5.11 12.46
C ALA A 86 -16.67 -5.78 13.51
N SER A 87 -17.19 -4.99 14.45
CA SER A 87 -18.14 -5.40 15.47
C SER A 87 -19.11 -4.27 15.80
N PHE A 88 -20.25 -4.60 16.42
CA PHE A 88 -21.18 -3.59 16.92
C PHE A 88 -20.60 -2.82 18.11
N ASN A 89 -20.88 -1.53 18.17
CA ASN A 89 -20.66 -0.71 19.35
C ASN A 89 -21.91 -0.76 20.24
N ASN A 90 -21.86 -1.52 21.33
CA ASN A 90 -23.02 -1.78 22.17
C ASN A 90 -23.66 -0.50 22.75
N SER A 91 -22.88 0.49 23.15
CA SER A 91 -23.41 1.76 23.68
C SER A 91 -24.21 2.53 22.63
N GLU A 92 -23.74 2.57 21.40
CA GLU A 92 -24.42 3.28 20.32
C GLU A 92 -25.66 2.52 19.81
N ILE A 93 -25.54 1.19 19.72
CA ILE A 93 -26.70 0.33 19.40
C ILE A 93 -27.80 0.50 20.45
N ARG A 94 -27.44 0.54 21.74
CA ARG A 94 -28.40 0.79 22.81
C ARG A 94 -29.07 2.15 22.67
N GLN A 95 -28.33 3.19 22.34
CA GLN A 95 -28.91 4.51 22.13
C GLN A 95 -29.87 4.53 20.94
N TRP A 96 -29.46 3.90 19.84
CA TRP A 96 -30.31 3.78 18.65
C TRP A 96 -31.62 3.01 18.92
N LEU A 97 -31.57 1.89 19.64
CA LEU A 97 -32.72 1.05 19.95
C LEU A 97 -33.57 1.59 21.11
N SER A 98 -33.23 2.73 21.69
CA SER A 98 -33.99 3.36 22.80
C SER A 98 -35.05 4.34 22.29
N ASN A 99 -35.97 4.70 23.17
CA ASN A 99 -36.97 5.74 22.93
C ASN A 99 -36.45 7.16 23.21
N ALA A 100 -35.19 7.29 23.60
CA ALA A 100 -34.61 8.55 23.98
C ALA A 100 -34.00 9.27 22.78
N ALA A 101 -34.53 10.46 22.49
CA ALA A 101 -34.03 11.41 21.54
C ALA A 101 -34.52 11.24 20.07
N VAL A 102 -34.28 12.27 19.31
CA VAL A 102 -34.68 12.43 17.88
C VAL A 102 -34.18 11.29 17.00
N ASP A 103 -33.06 10.66 17.40
CA ASP A 103 -32.39 9.61 16.62
C ASP A 103 -32.71 8.19 17.12
N GLY A 104 -33.60 8.01 18.09
CA GLY A 104 -34.02 6.69 18.57
C GLY A 104 -34.96 5.97 17.59
N VAL A 105 -34.97 4.65 17.68
CA VAL A 105 -35.74 3.79 16.76
C VAL A 105 -37.23 4.11 16.69
N PHE A 106 -37.80 4.55 17.82
CA PHE A 106 -39.24 4.88 17.89
C PHE A 106 -39.62 6.10 17.02
N ASN A 107 -38.68 6.97 16.68
CA ASN A 107 -38.90 8.08 15.78
C ASN A 107 -38.57 7.73 14.33
N ASN A 108 -37.84 6.65 14.10
CA ASN A 108 -37.29 6.24 12.82
C ASN A 108 -37.79 4.87 12.35
N LEU A 109 -38.84 4.36 13.02
CA LEU A 109 -39.54 3.16 12.59
C LEU A 109 -40.83 3.55 11.85
N GLU A 110 -41.04 2.94 10.72
CA GLU A 110 -42.25 3.09 9.93
C GLU A 110 -42.81 1.72 9.60
N VAL A 111 -44.08 1.51 9.90
CA VAL A 111 -44.79 0.32 9.49
C VAL A 111 -45.81 0.76 8.44
N LYS A 112 -45.82 0.10 7.28
CA LYS A 112 -46.88 0.23 6.27
C LYS A 112 -47.76 -0.98 6.38
N ASP A 113 -49.06 -0.75 6.49
CA ASP A 113 -50.06 -1.82 6.41
C ASP A 113 -50.19 -2.35 4.99
N GLY A 114 -50.98 -3.43 4.82
CA GLY A 114 -51.21 -4.03 3.50
C GLY A 114 -51.89 -3.13 2.48
N ALA A 115 -52.44 -1.99 2.91
CA ALA A 115 -53.01 -0.93 2.05
C ALA A 115 -52.04 0.19 1.78
N GLY A 116 -50.83 0.17 2.37
CA GLY A 116 -49.78 1.17 2.22
C GLY A 116 -49.91 2.36 3.17
N ALA A 117 -50.83 2.32 4.15
CA ALA A 117 -50.93 3.35 5.16
C ALA A 117 -49.78 3.24 6.17
N VAL A 118 -49.21 4.38 6.51
CA VAL A 118 -48.03 4.48 7.40
C VAL A 118 -48.49 4.57 8.84
N LEU A 119 -48.04 3.63 9.67
CA LEU A 119 -48.28 3.54 11.10
C LEU A 119 -46.96 3.91 11.85
N LYS A 120 -47.01 4.95 12.68
CA LYS A 120 -45.79 5.48 13.38
C LYS A 120 -45.93 5.59 14.89
N THR A 121 -47.01 5.12 15.47
CA THR A 121 -47.23 5.29 16.90
C THR A 121 -46.45 4.25 17.71
N LYS A 122 -46.01 4.63 18.92
CA LYS A 122 -45.36 3.70 19.87
C LYS A 122 -46.22 2.46 20.09
N ALA A 123 -47.56 2.62 20.18
CA ALA A 123 -48.49 1.51 20.37
C ALA A 123 -48.45 0.51 19.22
N GLU A 124 -48.13 0.94 18.01
CA GLU A 124 -47.99 0.10 16.84
C GLU A 124 -46.65 -0.61 16.79
N VAL A 125 -45.57 0.08 17.21
CA VAL A 125 -44.21 -0.48 17.29
C VAL A 125 -44.16 -1.66 18.25
N ILE A 126 -44.77 -1.52 19.44
CA ILE A 126 -44.82 -2.58 20.47
C ILE A 126 -45.61 -3.82 20.07
N LYS A 127 -46.43 -3.75 19.04
CA LYS A 127 -47.09 -4.93 18.48
C LYS A 127 -46.10 -5.85 17.77
N PHE A 128 -45.02 -5.34 17.24
CA PHE A 128 -44.06 -6.11 16.45
C PHE A 128 -42.76 -6.43 17.18
N PHE A 129 -42.30 -5.54 18.07
CA PHE A 129 -41.04 -5.70 18.77
C PHE A 129 -41.26 -5.86 20.27
N LYS A 130 -40.49 -6.75 20.88
CA LYS A 130 -40.47 -6.88 22.33
C LYS A 130 -39.72 -5.67 22.93
N LEU A 131 -40.31 -5.11 23.99
CA LEU A 131 -39.70 -4.02 24.73
C LEU A 131 -39.10 -4.53 26.04
N THR A 132 -38.00 -3.90 26.44
CA THR A 132 -37.42 -4.04 27.76
C THR A 132 -37.17 -2.66 28.36
N SER A 133 -37.10 -2.58 29.69
CA SER A 133 -36.80 -1.34 30.40
C SER A 133 -35.72 -1.61 31.42
N ASP A 134 -34.71 -0.77 31.45
CA ASP A 134 -33.63 -0.82 32.44
C ASP A 134 -33.85 0.17 33.59
N GLY A 135 -35.10 0.58 33.82
CA GLY A 135 -35.52 1.49 34.88
C GLY A 135 -35.48 2.98 34.53
N GLN A 136 -34.87 3.35 33.40
CA GLN A 136 -34.83 4.75 32.96
C GLN A 136 -35.30 4.96 31.52
N LYS A 137 -35.08 3.98 30.65
CA LYS A 137 -35.44 4.07 29.23
C LYS A 137 -36.00 2.76 28.71
N GLU A 138 -37.03 2.86 27.91
CA GLU A 138 -37.52 1.73 27.15
C GLU A 138 -36.63 1.54 25.92
N THR A 139 -36.25 0.30 25.66
CA THR A 139 -35.47 -0.11 24.49
C THR A 139 -36.17 -1.28 23.82
N LEU A 140 -35.96 -1.47 22.54
CA LEU A 140 -36.25 -2.77 21.94
C LEU A 140 -35.40 -3.83 22.66
N ASP A 141 -35.98 -5.00 22.90
CA ASP A 141 -35.25 -6.13 23.49
C ASP A 141 -34.25 -6.66 22.47
N TYR A 142 -32.97 -6.56 22.79
CA TYR A 142 -31.90 -6.97 21.90
C TYR A 142 -30.76 -7.67 22.63
N THR A 143 -30.02 -8.46 21.89
CA THR A 143 -28.76 -9.08 22.34
C THR A 143 -27.67 -8.87 21.30
N ILE A 144 -26.45 -8.68 21.77
CA ILE A 144 -25.26 -8.69 20.92
C ILE A 144 -24.39 -9.85 21.37
N ASP A 145 -24.13 -10.80 20.49
CA ASP A 145 -23.36 -12.01 20.74
C ASP A 145 -22.26 -12.23 19.65
N GLU A 146 -21.66 -13.39 19.64
CA GLU A 146 -20.57 -13.75 18.72
C GLU A 146 -19.41 -12.73 18.75
N ASN A 147 -18.99 -12.31 19.94
CA ASN A 147 -17.95 -11.30 20.13
C ASN A 147 -18.31 -9.92 19.51
N GLY A 148 -19.57 -9.55 19.59
CA GLY A 148 -20.04 -8.28 19.07
C GLY A 148 -20.39 -8.29 17.58
N LYS A 149 -20.47 -9.46 16.95
CA LYS A 149 -20.73 -9.57 15.51
C LYS A 149 -22.18 -9.83 15.13
N ARG A 150 -23.01 -10.28 16.08
CA ARG A 150 -24.42 -10.56 15.82
C ARG A 150 -25.32 -9.75 16.74
N LEU A 151 -26.11 -8.87 16.14
CA LEU A 151 -27.19 -8.15 16.81
C LEU A 151 -28.50 -8.89 16.50
N ARG A 152 -29.23 -9.22 17.57
CA ARG A 152 -30.55 -9.83 17.50
C ARG A 152 -31.55 -8.91 18.20
N ILE A 153 -32.61 -8.52 17.50
CA ILE A 153 -33.71 -7.70 18.01
C ILE A 153 -34.95 -8.60 18.11
N ALA A 154 -35.48 -8.76 19.32
CA ALA A 154 -36.57 -9.70 19.55
C ALA A 154 -37.93 -9.16 19.04
N LEU A 155 -38.69 -10.01 18.37
CA LEU A 155 -40.08 -9.75 18.02
C LEU A 155 -40.97 -10.01 19.22
N SER A 156 -42.13 -9.37 19.26
CA SER A 156 -43.12 -9.52 20.34
C SER A 156 -43.69 -10.93 20.42
N GLU A 157 -43.97 -11.41 21.64
CA GLU A 157 -44.63 -12.69 21.88
C GLU A 157 -46.13 -12.64 21.48
N THR A 158 -46.71 -11.44 21.46
CA THR A 158 -48.10 -11.18 21.13
C THR A 158 -48.26 -10.46 19.79
N ALA A 159 -47.21 -10.46 18.96
CA ALA A 159 -47.30 -9.79 17.68
C ALA A 159 -48.51 -10.31 16.91
N ASP A 160 -49.47 -9.43 16.66
CA ASP A 160 -50.39 -9.63 15.57
C ASP A 160 -49.54 -9.82 14.32
N ALA A 161 -49.75 -10.94 13.65
CA ALA A 161 -49.06 -11.21 12.42
C ALA A 161 -49.13 -9.96 11.53
N LEU A 162 -48.01 -9.53 11.03
CA LEU A 162 -47.99 -8.48 10.02
C LEU A 162 -48.94 -8.94 8.91
N ALA A 163 -49.96 -8.15 8.63
CA ALA A 163 -50.90 -8.47 7.56
C ALA A 163 -50.12 -8.67 6.23
N ALA A 164 -50.64 -9.53 5.38
CA ALA A 164 -50.08 -9.73 4.05
C ALA A 164 -49.88 -8.38 3.35
N ASN A 165 -48.76 -8.24 2.64
CA ASN A 165 -48.28 -7.02 1.97
C ASN A 165 -47.91 -5.85 2.88
N SER A 166 -47.77 -6.06 4.17
CA SER A 166 -47.23 -5.03 5.05
C SER A 166 -45.69 -4.96 5.01
N GLN A 167 -45.16 -3.83 5.43
CA GLN A 167 -43.71 -3.56 5.40
C GLN A 167 -43.28 -2.88 6.69
N ILE A 168 -42.16 -3.31 7.24
CA ILE A 168 -41.46 -2.60 8.34
C ILE A 168 -40.22 -1.95 7.76
N ASN A 169 -40.11 -0.65 7.91
CA ASN A 169 -38.93 0.12 7.59
C ASN A 169 -38.28 0.56 8.88
N LEU A 170 -37.06 0.11 9.10
CA LEU A 170 -36.24 0.44 10.25
C LEU A 170 -35.07 1.28 9.78
N LEU A 171 -35.08 2.57 10.11
CA LEU A 171 -34.06 3.52 9.74
C LEU A 171 -33.07 3.73 10.88
N MET A 172 -31.81 3.44 10.63
CA MET A 172 -30.69 3.88 11.45
C MET A 172 -30.18 5.19 10.88
N SER A 173 -30.82 6.30 11.29
CA SER A 173 -30.42 7.63 10.83
C SER A 173 -29.10 8.02 11.45
N LYS A 174 -28.19 8.53 10.62
CA LYS A 174 -26.86 8.98 11.04
C LYS A 174 -26.23 7.97 11.99
N ALA A 175 -26.20 6.70 11.60
CA ALA A 175 -25.72 5.58 12.41
C ALA A 175 -24.24 5.73 12.75
N THR A 176 -23.96 6.77 13.50
CA THR A 176 -22.67 7.17 13.95
C THR A 176 -22.16 6.21 14.97
N ASN A 177 -20.94 5.81 14.78
CA ASN A 177 -20.23 4.99 15.75
C ASN A 177 -20.92 3.64 16.08
N ALA A 178 -21.94 3.23 15.30
CA ALA A 178 -22.61 1.95 15.49
C ALA A 178 -21.70 0.75 15.26
N PHE A 179 -20.62 0.96 14.50
CA PHE A 179 -19.68 -0.08 14.11
C PHE A 179 -18.26 0.27 14.56
N LYS A 180 -17.61 -0.69 15.25
CA LYS A 180 -16.19 -0.65 15.58
C LYS A 180 -15.42 -1.46 14.57
N LEU A 181 -14.43 -0.86 13.89
CA LEU A 181 -13.53 -1.54 12.98
C LEU A 181 -12.35 -2.13 13.75
N GLN A 182 -11.97 -3.35 13.42
CA GLN A 182 -10.78 -3.99 14.00
C GLN A 182 -9.53 -3.55 13.26
N LYS A 183 -8.46 -3.35 14.02
CA LYS A 183 -7.16 -2.92 13.50
C LYS A 183 -6.55 -3.96 12.55
N GLY A 184 -5.96 -3.51 11.46
CA GLY A 184 -5.00 -4.27 10.68
C GLY A 184 -5.49 -4.89 9.36
N SER A 185 -6.79 -4.89 9.06
CA SER A 185 -7.31 -5.54 7.86
C SER A 185 -7.69 -4.58 6.74
N LEU A 186 -7.41 -4.98 5.50
CA LEU A 186 -7.90 -4.35 4.26
C LEU A 186 -9.04 -5.20 3.68
N SER A 187 -10.04 -5.54 4.49
CA SER A 187 -11.14 -6.39 4.08
C SER A 187 -12.42 -5.60 3.79
N THR A 188 -13.28 -6.18 2.99
CA THR A 188 -14.65 -5.69 2.86
C THR A 188 -15.45 -6.18 4.06
N VAL A 189 -16.13 -5.27 4.76
CA VAL A 189 -17.07 -5.58 5.82
C VAL A 189 -18.44 -5.68 5.18
N THR A 190 -19.14 -6.79 5.43
CA THR A 190 -20.52 -7.00 4.94
C THR A 190 -21.50 -7.11 6.10
N LEU A 191 -22.75 -6.72 5.86
CA LEU A 191 -23.88 -7.03 6.72
C LEU A 191 -24.72 -8.14 6.09
N ASP A 192 -25.06 -9.13 6.91
CA ASP A 192 -26.10 -10.08 6.64
C ASP A 192 -27.31 -9.69 7.48
N VAL A 193 -28.45 -9.52 6.85
CA VAL A 193 -29.71 -9.23 7.53
C VAL A 193 -30.72 -10.30 7.22
N GLY A 194 -31.35 -10.85 8.25
CA GLY A 194 -32.33 -11.89 8.13
C GLY A 194 -33.33 -11.88 9.28
N VAL A 195 -34.38 -12.67 9.16
CA VAL A 195 -35.37 -12.86 10.20
C VAL A 195 -35.39 -14.31 10.65
N ILE A 196 -35.35 -14.53 11.95
CA ILE A 196 -35.60 -15.84 12.55
C ILE A 196 -37.07 -15.86 12.95
N GLN A 197 -37.83 -16.73 12.36
CA GLN A 197 -39.26 -16.78 12.61
C GLN A 197 -39.67 -17.50 13.89
N ASN A 198 -38.78 -18.34 14.45
CA ASN A 198 -39.10 -19.10 15.66
C ASN A 198 -37.76 -19.57 16.27
N ALA A 199 -37.71 -19.76 17.57
CA ALA A 199 -36.49 -20.17 18.29
C ALA A 199 -35.87 -21.49 17.80
N SER A 200 -36.58 -22.27 16.99
CA SER A 200 -36.14 -23.58 16.50
C SER A 200 -35.72 -23.59 15.03
N TYR A 201 -35.72 -22.46 14.32
CA TYR A 201 -35.48 -22.45 12.89
C TYR A 201 -34.39 -21.51 12.43
N THR A 202 -33.62 -22.04 11.49
CA THR A 202 -32.65 -21.34 10.71
C THR A 202 -33.26 -20.11 10.03
N SER A 203 -32.41 -19.08 10.01
CA SER A 203 -32.67 -17.83 9.29
C SER A 203 -33.18 -18.08 7.87
N ASP A 204 -34.22 -17.37 7.52
CA ASP A 204 -34.62 -17.07 6.17
C ASP A 204 -33.41 -16.61 5.29
N PRO A 205 -33.56 -16.68 3.96
CA PRO A 205 -32.45 -16.25 3.09
C PRO A 205 -31.97 -14.89 3.52
N GLN A 206 -30.75 -14.91 4.03
CA GLN A 206 -30.04 -13.70 4.48
C GLN A 206 -29.72 -12.87 3.25
N VAL A 207 -29.98 -11.58 3.35
CA VAL A 207 -29.49 -10.63 2.37
C VAL A 207 -28.13 -10.15 2.83
N THR A 208 -27.12 -10.45 2.06
CA THR A 208 -25.75 -9.99 2.29
C THR A 208 -25.45 -8.82 1.38
N LYS A 209 -25.06 -7.68 1.96
CA LYS A 209 -24.57 -6.54 1.19
C LYS A 209 -23.28 -6.01 1.80
N PRO A 210 -22.37 -5.46 1.00
CA PRO A 210 -21.20 -4.78 1.51
C PRO A 210 -21.63 -3.52 2.28
N LEU A 211 -21.05 -3.36 3.48
CA LEU A 211 -21.25 -2.20 4.35
C LEU A 211 -20.14 -1.17 4.12
N PHE A 212 -18.89 -1.62 4.16
CA PHE A 212 -17.69 -0.81 3.86
C PHE A 212 -16.71 -1.63 3.06
N LYS A 213 -15.97 -0.94 2.21
CA LYS A 213 -14.73 -1.43 1.65
C LYS A 213 -13.58 -0.72 2.37
N MET A 214 -12.72 -1.50 3.02
CA MET A 214 -11.48 -0.98 3.59
C MET A 214 -10.41 -0.95 2.51
N ASP A 215 -9.75 0.17 2.34
CA ASP A 215 -8.73 0.36 1.33
C ASP A 215 -7.54 1.14 1.90
N LYS A 216 -6.48 1.25 1.11
CA LYS A 216 -5.36 2.14 1.44
C LYS A 216 -5.85 3.58 1.54
N LEU A 217 -5.27 4.32 2.48
CA LEU A 217 -5.62 5.73 2.65
C LEU A 217 -5.16 6.57 1.46
N PHE A 218 -3.91 6.37 1.05
CA PHE A 218 -3.31 7.08 -0.08
C PHE A 218 -2.29 6.22 -0.81
N ALA A 219 -1.88 6.69 -1.97
CA ALA A 219 -0.72 6.17 -2.70
C ALA A 219 0.21 7.32 -3.07
N LEU A 220 1.52 7.03 -3.09
CA LEU A 220 2.53 7.88 -3.68
C LEU A 220 2.75 7.47 -5.14
N GLU A 221 2.70 8.43 -6.03
CA GLU A 221 2.96 8.22 -7.45
C GLU A 221 4.08 9.15 -7.92
N SER A 222 5.03 8.63 -8.71
CA SER A 222 6.06 9.45 -9.35
C SER A 222 5.46 10.25 -10.49
N VAL A 223 5.73 11.55 -10.51
CA VAL A 223 5.38 12.44 -11.63
C VAL A 223 6.61 12.71 -12.48
N THR A 224 7.72 13.07 -11.83
CA THR A 224 9.01 13.29 -12.47
C THR A 224 10.11 12.73 -11.59
N GLN A 225 10.92 11.85 -12.16
CA GLN A 225 12.09 11.29 -11.48
C GLN A 225 13.27 12.24 -11.64
N GLY A 226 13.91 12.60 -10.54
CA GLY A 226 15.15 13.39 -10.55
C GLY A 226 16.34 12.53 -10.93
N LYS A 227 17.05 12.88 -12.01
CA LYS A 227 18.22 12.13 -12.50
C LYS A 227 19.42 13.04 -12.62
N ALA A 228 20.56 12.56 -12.16
CA ALA A 228 21.84 13.23 -12.33
C ALA A 228 22.99 12.22 -12.37
N THR A 229 24.10 12.62 -13.01
CA THR A 229 25.34 11.85 -13.01
C THR A 229 26.45 12.71 -12.43
N ALA A 230 27.01 12.30 -11.30
CA ALA A 230 28.19 12.93 -10.73
C ALA A 230 29.42 12.57 -11.55
N LEU A 231 30.23 13.58 -11.91
CA LEU A 231 31.27 13.46 -12.90
C LEU A 231 32.64 13.17 -12.25
N VAL A 232 33.29 12.12 -12.67
CA VAL A 232 34.66 11.79 -12.21
C VAL A 232 35.65 12.86 -12.65
N SER A 233 35.49 13.50 -13.80
CA SER A 233 36.28 14.64 -14.26
C SER A 233 36.28 15.83 -13.30
N GLU A 234 35.24 15.95 -12.49
CA GLU A 234 35.08 16.96 -11.45
C GLU A 234 35.25 16.36 -10.04
N LYS A 235 35.91 15.20 -9.91
CA LYS A 235 36.11 14.50 -8.63
C LYS A 235 34.79 14.19 -7.90
N PHE A 236 33.70 14.00 -8.65
CA PHE A 236 32.31 13.85 -8.18
C PHE A 236 31.76 15.04 -7.40
N LEU A 237 32.41 16.21 -7.47
CA LEU A 237 31.92 17.41 -6.79
C LEU A 237 30.81 18.11 -7.54
N LYS A 238 30.66 17.82 -8.83
CA LYS A 238 29.62 18.36 -9.72
C LYS A 238 28.91 17.26 -10.47
N TYR A 239 27.79 17.59 -11.06
CA TYR A 239 26.95 16.64 -11.79
C TYR A 239 26.43 17.23 -13.11
N ALA A 240 26.07 16.33 -14.01
CA ALA A 240 25.32 16.62 -15.23
C ALA A 240 23.88 16.08 -15.09
N THR A 241 22.92 16.79 -15.65
CA THR A 241 21.55 16.28 -15.82
C THR A 241 21.45 15.49 -17.13
N PRO A 242 20.47 14.60 -17.32
CA PRO A 242 20.35 13.75 -18.52
C PRO A 242 20.23 14.52 -19.84
N ALA A 243 19.86 15.80 -19.79
CA ALA A 243 19.69 16.64 -21.00
C ALA A 243 20.99 17.25 -21.50
N GLY A 244 22.12 17.08 -20.81
CA GLY A 244 23.33 17.77 -21.18
C GLY A 244 24.63 17.05 -20.88
N THR A 245 25.57 17.18 -21.80
CA THR A 245 26.97 16.80 -21.64
C THR A 245 27.77 17.81 -20.80
N VAL A 246 27.12 18.84 -20.31
CA VAL A 246 27.74 19.97 -19.62
C VAL A 246 27.39 19.90 -18.14
N VAL A 247 28.41 20.10 -17.30
CA VAL A 247 28.23 20.33 -15.85
C VAL A 247 27.26 21.50 -15.66
N THR A 248 26.10 21.26 -15.14
CA THR A 248 25.06 22.27 -14.99
C THR A 248 24.98 22.74 -13.56
N ASP A 249 25.04 24.04 -13.36
CA ASP A 249 24.64 24.70 -12.13
C ASP A 249 23.11 24.81 -12.15
N ALA A 250 22.41 23.73 -11.83
CA ALA A 250 20.97 23.60 -11.90
C ALA A 250 20.44 22.64 -10.83
N ASP A 251 19.18 22.80 -10.42
CA ASP A 251 18.54 21.84 -9.52
C ASP A 251 18.36 20.47 -10.19
N ILE A 252 18.58 19.41 -9.45
CA ILE A 252 18.06 18.09 -9.76
C ILE A 252 16.62 18.11 -9.25
N ALA A 253 15.66 18.27 -10.16
CA ALA A 253 14.25 18.38 -9.82
C ALA A 253 13.56 17.02 -9.91
N ALA A 254 12.77 16.70 -8.90
CA ALA A 254 11.87 15.57 -8.88
C ALA A 254 10.50 16.00 -8.39
N SER A 255 9.47 15.27 -8.73
CA SER A 255 8.15 15.46 -8.18
C SER A 255 7.42 14.14 -8.05
N ALA A 256 6.72 14.00 -6.94
CA ALA A 256 5.74 12.97 -6.70
C ALA A 256 4.38 13.61 -6.43
N LYS A 257 3.36 12.80 -6.30
CA LYS A 257 2.07 13.22 -5.79
C LYS A 257 1.55 12.21 -4.78
N LEU A 258 0.87 12.71 -3.76
CA LEU A 258 0.08 11.92 -2.85
C LEU A 258 -1.36 11.93 -3.35
N LYS A 259 -1.90 10.77 -3.67
CA LYS A 259 -3.28 10.60 -4.11
C LYS A 259 -4.12 10.00 -2.99
N ASN A 260 -5.16 10.71 -2.56
CA ASN A 260 -6.13 10.17 -1.63
C ASN A 260 -7.00 9.14 -2.35
N LEU A 261 -6.93 7.88 -1.92
CA LEU A 261 -7.66 6.77 -2.54
C LEU A 261 -9.08 6.60 -2.00
N THR A 262 -9.42 7.30 -0.93
CA THR A 262 -10.75 7.24 -0.34
C THR A 262 -11.70 8.22 -1.00
N SER A 263 -12.98 7.87 -1.14
CA SER A 263 -13.96 8.74 -1.75
C SER A 263 -14.45 9.85 -0.79
N ASN A 264 -14.48 9.57 0.51
CA ASN A 264 -15.22 10.36 1.49
C ASN A 264 -14.40 10.84 2.69
N GLN A 265 -13.09 10.59 2.70
CA GLN A 265 -12.22 10.97 3.80
C GLN A 265 -11.20 12.01 3.36
N ASN A 266 -11.00 13.02 4.19
CA ASN A 266 -10.01 14.05 3.95
C ASN A 266 -8.73 13.75 4.73
N ILE A 267 -7.60 13.84 4.05
CA ILE A 267 -6.28 13.69 4.67
C ILE A 267 -5.82 15.08 5.11
N GLN A 268 -5.56 15.25 6.40
CA GLN A 268 -5.00 16.49 6.94
C GLN A 268 -3.52 16.59 6.56
N LYS A 269 -3.13 17.59 5.76
CA LYS A 269 -1.75 17.76 5.29
C LYS A 269 -0.74 17.89 6.43
N ALA A 270 -1.13 18.53 7.53
CA ALA A 270 -0.29 18.68 8.72
C ALA A 270 -0.04 17.39 9.51
N GLN A 271 -0.77 16.32 9.22
CA GLN A 271 -0.62 15.01 9.86
C GLN A 271 0.16 14.01 8.99
N VAL A 272 0.52 14.38 7.77
CA VAL A 272 1.32 13.54 6.88
C VAL A 272 2.77 14.00 6.91
N LYS A 273 3.62 13.17 7.48
CA LYS A 273 5.07 13.34 7.48
C LYS A 273 5.64 12.71 6.21
N LEU A 274 6.45 13.46 5.50
CA LEU A 274 7.21 13.00 4.36
C LEU A 274 8.67 12.84 4.76
N THR A 275 9.29 11.73 4.38
CA THR A 275 10.71 11.47 4.57
C THR A 275 11.35 11.08 3.24
N LEU A 276 12.53 11.62 2.98
CA LEU A 276 13.36 11.26 1.85
C LEU A 276 14.66 10.68 2.41
N GLU A 277 14.94 9.42 2.09
CA GLU A 277 16.12 8.70 2.61
C GLU A 277 17.24 8.71 1.58
N GLY A 278 18.46 9.11 2.02
CA GLY A 278 19.65 9.16 1.19
C GLY A 278 20.78 9.97 1.82
N ASP A 279 21.89 10.09 1.11
CA ASP A 279 23.02 10.94 1.53
C ASP A 279 22.84 12.36 1.01
N PHE A 280 22.77 13.32 1.94
CA PHE A 280 22.59 14.74 1.65
C PHE A 280 23.84 15.57 1.93
N ALA A 281 25.01 14.95 2.19
CA ALA A 281 26.22 15.66 2.60
C ALA A 281 26.67 16.70 1.56
N ALA A 282 26.63 16.32 0.28
CA ALA A 282 27.08 17.18 -0.83
C ALA A 282 26.06 18.28 -1.22
N PHE A 283 24.81 18.19 -0.75
CA PHE A 283 23.76 19.12 -1.19
C PHE A 283 23.67 20.35 -0.29
N SER A 284 23.31 21.47 -0.91
CA SER A 284 23.26 22.78 -0.26
C SER A 284 22.13 22.84 0.78
N LYS A 285 22.48 23.38 1.95
CA LYS A 285 21.57 23.56 3.08
C LYS A 285 21.75 24.96 3.68
N ASN A 286 20.71 25.48 4.30
CA ASN A 286 20.81 26.65 5.14
C ASN A 286 21.35 26.30 6.54
N THR A 287 21.47 27.30 7.41
CA THR A 287 21.93 27.12 8.80
C THR A 287 21.05 26.22 9.65
N ASP A 288 19.78 26.08 9.30
CA ASP A 288 18.81 25.23 10.00
C ASP A 288 18.78 23.78 9.46
N GLY A 289 19.64 23.47 8.48
CA GLY A 289 19.74 22.17 7.84
C GLY A 289 18.68 21.92 6.77
N VAL A 290 17.97 22.95 6.29
CA VAL A 290 16.98 22.82 5.23
C VAL A 290 17.65 22.87 3.86
N LEU A 291 17.35 21.91 3.00
CA LEU A 291 17.83 21.86 1.61
C LEU A 291 17.42 23.13 0.84
N LEU A 292 18.39 23.66 0.10
CA LEU A 292 18.21 24.84 -0.73
C LEU A 292 18.07 24.47 -2.20
N GLN A 293 17.27 25.23 -2.93
CA GLN A 293 17.28 25.27 -4.39
C GLN A 293 18.44 26.15 -4.89
N LYS A 294 18.72 26.09 -6.19
CA LYS A 294 19.77 26.90 -6.83
C LYS A 294 19.64 28.40 -6.56
N ASP A 295 18.44 28.92 -6.53
CA ASP A 295 18.13 30.33 -6.27
C ASP A 295 18.26 30.73 -4.78
N GLY A 296 18.63 29.78 -3.92
CA GLY A 296 18.72 29.96 -2.47
C GLY A 296 17.40 29.79 -1.72
N THR A 297 16.31 29.48 -2.41
CA THR A 297 15.00 29.27 -1.80
C THR A 297 15.02 27.98 -0.97
N PRO A 298 14.57 28.00 0.30
CA PRO A 298 14.41 26.76 1.10
C PRO A 298 13.35 25.83 0.51
N SER A 299 13.69 24.57 0.30
CA SER A 299 12.78 23.56 -0.25
C SER A 299 11.78 23.01 0.76
N GLY A 300 11.94 23.35 2.05
CA GLY A 300 11.14 22.84 3.15
C GLY A 300 11.60 21.46 3.68
N TRP A 301 12.55 20.79 3.03
CA TRP A 301 13.11 19.52 3.48
C TRP A 301 14.25 19.75 4.47
N LYS A 302 14.04 19.38 5.75
CA LYS A 302 15.04 19.48 6.81
C LYS A 302 15.83 18.19 6.93
N VAL A 303 17.14 18.28 6.80
CA VAL A 303 18.05 17.12 6.85
C VAL A 303 18.50 16.85 8.28
N THR A 304 18.43 15.60 8.68
CA THR A 304 19.00 15.06 9.93
C THR A 304 19.65 13.71 9.61
N GLY A 305 20.98 13.68 9.60
CA GLY A 305 21.72 12.50 9.14
C GLY A 305 21.43 12.21 7.65
N ASN A 306 21.01 10.99 7.38
CA ASN A 306 20.66 10.50 6.04
C ASN A 306 19.15 10.60 5.72
N VAL A 307 18.42 11.43 6.44
CA VAL A 307 16.98 11.61 6.24
C VAL A 307 16.67 13.09 6.09
N ALA A 308 15.93 13.44 5.05
CA ALA A 308 15.31 14.75 4.91
C ALA A 308 13.80 14.64 5.16
N GLU A 309 13.26 15.50 6.02
CA GLU A 309 11.89 15.45 6.47
C GLU A 309 11.13 16.74 6.20
N ARG A 310 9.84 16.63 5.90
CA ARG A 310 8.88 17.75 5.93
C ARG A 310 7.47 17.25 6.17
N LEU A 311 6.56 18.15 6.51
CA LEU A 311 5.12 17.86 6.42
C LEU A 311 4.63 18.00 4.96
N LEU A 312 3.56 17.29 4.62
CA LEU A 312 2.90 17.45 3.31
C LEU A 312 2.41 18.89 3.11
N GLY A 313 1.96 19.54 4.18
CA GLY A 313 1.62 20.94 4.24
C GLY A 313 1.33 21.37 5.66
N ALA A 314 1.48 22.67 5.95
CA ALA A 314 1.18 23.20 7.29
C ALA A 314 -0.33 23.26 7.57
N ASN A 315 -1.16 23.47 6.54
CA ASN A 315 -2.61 23.60 6.63
C ASN A 315 -3.28 22.96 5.41
N GLY A 316 -4.58 22.75 5.53
CA GLY A 316 -5.41 22.24 4.44
C GLY A 316 -5.55 20.72 4.44
N VAL A 317 -6.32 20.24 3.50
CA VAL A 317 -6.66 18.84 3.35
C VAL A 317 -6.43 18.38 1.91
N VAL A 318 -6.16 17.07 1.73
CA VAL A 318 -6.31 16.39 0.46
C VAL A 318 -7.68 15.74 0.48
N ALA A 319 -8.61 16.31 -0.26
CA ALA A 319 -9.99 15.83 -0.31
C ALA A 319 -10.06 14.38 -0.85
N GLY A 320 -11.18 13.72 -0.61
CA GLY A 320 -11.41 12.39 -1.17
C GLY A 320 -11.17 12.35 -2.69
N GLN A 321 -10.40 11.37 -3.15
CA GLN A 321 -9.92 11.20 -4.54
C GLN A 321 -9.08 12.37 -5.08
N GLY A 322 -8.72 13.34 -4.23
CA GLY A 322 -7.84 14.45 -4.58
C GLY A 322 -6.38 14.07 -4.58
N GLU A 323 -5.56 14.96 -5.14
CA GLU A 323 -4.12 14.80 -5.25
C GLU A 323 -3.39 16.00 -4.65
N GLU A 324 -2.22 15.77 -4.08
CA GLU A 324 -1.30 16.82 -3.61
C GLU A 324 0.08 16.61 -4.17
N ALA A 325 0.62 17.65 -4.80
CA ALA A 325 1.97 17.61 -5.37
C ALA A 325 3.06 17.66 -4.28
N ILE A 326 4.09 16.86 -4.47
CA ILE A 326 5.27 16.79 -3.61
C ILE A 326 6.50 17.13 -4.44
N PRO A 327 6.83 18.41 -4.61
CA PRO A 327 8.08 18.79 -5.27
C PRO A 327 9.28 18.52 -4.35
N ALA A 328 10.37 18.10 -4.96
CA ALA A 328 11.65 17.90 -4.28
C ALA A 328 12.80 18.36 -5.18
N PHE A 329 13.83 18.96 -4.59
CA PHE A 329 14.97 19.52 -5.29
C PHE A 329 16.24 19.17 -4.54
N LEU A 330 17.29 18.81 -5.28
CA LEU A 330 18.64 18.65 -4.77
C LEU A 330 19.57 19.58 -5.57
N TYR A 331 20.38 20.33 -4.87
CA TYR A 331 21.32 21.25 -5.48
C TYR A 331 22.68 21.20 -4.79
N ALA A 332 23.74 20.92 -5.52
CA ALA A 332 25.10 21.06 -5.04
C ALA A 332 25.72 22.33 -5.62
N LYS A 333 26.26 23.19 -4.75
CA LYS A 333 26.87 24.46 -5.15
C LYS A 333 28.09 24.20 -6.04
N PRO A 334 28.46 25.13 -6.95
CA PRO A 334 29.74 25.07 -7.68
C PRO A 334 30.97 24.98 -6.78
N THR A 335 30.87 25.48 -5.55
CA THR A 335 31.91 25.44 -4.51
C THR A 335 31.80 24.25 -3.56
N ASN A 336 31.02 23.21 -3.95
CA ASN A 336 30.91 21.99 -3.15
C ASN A 336 32.27 21.27 -3.08
N GLU A 337 32.66 20.88 -1.87
CA GLU A 337 33.92 20.16 -1.58
C GLU A 337 33.67 18.70 -1.19
N THR A 338 32.41 18.27 -1.13
CA THR A 338 32.00 16.91 -0.75
C THR A 338 31.61 16.13 -1.99
N ALA A 339 32.18 14.96 -2.17
CA ALA A 339 31.83 14.10 -3.29
C ALA A 339 30.35 13.66 -3.23
N ILE A 340 29.66 13.75 -4.36
CA ILE A 340 28.25 13.33 -4.51
C ILE A 340 28.25 11.81 -4.66
N GLU A 341 27.58 11.11 -3.74
CA GLU A 341 27.46 9.65 -3.77
C GLU A 341 26.44 9.18 -4.80
N ALA A 342 26.75 8.04 -5.45
CA ALA A 342 25.78 7.33 -6.26
C ALA A 342 24.72 6.71 -5.34
N GLN A 343 23.45 7.00 -5.59
CA GLN A 343 22.37 6.59 -4.69
C GLN A 343 20.99 6.65 -5.34
N ARG A 344 20.06 5.94 -4.75
CA ARG A 344 18.64 6.02 -5.05
C ARG A 344 17.92 6.53 -3.81
N LEU A 345 17.21 7.63 -3.95
CA LEU A 345 16.49 8.22 -2.83
C LEU A 345 15.04 7.78 -2.86
N THR A 346 14.60 7.26 -1.73
CA THR A 346 13.24 6.74 -1.53
C THR A 346 12.40 7.76 -0.77
N LEU A 347 11.21 8.06 -1.29
CA LEU A 347 10.22 8.90 -0.63
C LEU A 347 9.25 8.02 0.15
N LYS A 348 9.06 8.33 1.43
CA LYS A 348 8.05 7.69 2.29
C LYS A 348 7.10 8.76 2.79
N ALA A 349 5.81 8.46 2.81
CA ALA A 349 4.77 9.26 3.44
C ALA A 349 4.14 8.47 4.58
N VAL A 350 4.00 9.10 5.74
CA VAL A 350 3.39 8.49 6.93
C VAL A 350 2.29 9.41 7.43
N GLN A 351 1.06 8.91 7.46
CA GLN A 351 -0.04 9.51 8.21
C GLN A 351 0.06 9.00 9.65
N ASP A 352 0.24 9.91 10.59
CA ASP A 352 0.31 9.56 12.00
C ASP A 352 -1.09 9.16 12.53
N GLY A 353 -1.15 8.00 13.17
CA GLY A 353 -2.35 7.44 13.80
C GLY A 353 -2.63 7.94 15.22
N THR A 354 -1.95 8.98 15.68
CA THR A 354 -2.17 9.55 17.03
C THR A 354 -3.49 10.31 17.16
N SER A 355 -4.10 10.74 16.05
CA SER A 355 -5.50 11.18 16.09
C SER A 355 -6.40 9.95 16.31
N ALA A 356 -7.37 10.06 17.20
CA ALA A 356 -8.25 8.95 17.62
C ALA A 356 -9.03 8.28 16.47
N THR A 357 -8.95 8.78 15.25
CA THR A 357 -9.78 8.40 14.12
C THR A 357 -9.09 7.47 13.13
N PHE A 358 -7.74 7.57 12.98
CA PHE A 358 -6.99 6.81 11.99
C PHE A 358 -5.87 6.00 12.65
N GLU A 359 -5.59 4.84 12.08
CA GLU A 359 -4.32 4.16 12.35
C GLU A 359 -3.20 4.77 11.51
N THR A 360 -1.97 4.59 11.99
CA THR A 360 -0.80 4.93 11.18
C THR A 360 -0.85 4.20 9.85
N PHE A 361 -0.78 4.95 8.79
CA PHE A 361 -0.71 4.44 7.43
C PHE A 361 0.53 4.99 6.74
N GLU A 362 1.22 4.14 5.99
CA GLU A 362 2.41 4.54 5.25
C GLU A 362 2.38 3.99 3.83
N ASP A 363 2.99 4.76 2.94
CA ASP A 363 3.29 4.32 1.59
C ASP A 363 4.68 4.80 1.18
N THR A 364 5.32 4.08 0.28
CA THR A 364 6.71 4.29 -0.11
C THR A 364 6.82 4.31 -1.62
N LEU A 365 7.52 5.32 -2.14
CA LEU A 365 7.88 5.46 -3.53
C LEU A 365 9.41 5.33 -3.67
N ALA A 366 9.85 4.25 -4.28
CA ALA A 366 11.26 4.05 -4.58
C ALA A 366 11.72 4.99 -5.71
N ASP A 367 13.01 5.26 -5.72
CA ASP A 367 13.68 5.91 -6.86
C ASP A 367 13.13 7.29 -7.24
N LEU A 368 12.71 8.10 -6.26
CA LEU A 368 12.32 9.49 -6.56
C LEU A 368 13.49 10.28 -7.17
N PHE A 369 14.71 10.05 -6.65
CA PHE A 369 15.95 10.48 -7.29
C PHE A 369 16.83 9.29 -7.58
N ILE A 370 17.52 9.35 -8.73
CA ILE A 370 18.57 8.43 -9.13
C ILE A 370 19.81 9.26 -9.44
N ILE A 371 20.82 9.13 -8.59
CA ILE A 371 22.09 9.77 -8.78
C ILE A 371 23.10 8.69 -9.13
N THR A 372 23.69 8.80 -10.30
CA THR A 372 24.72 7.91 -10.78
C THR A 372 26.09 8.59 -10.66
N ARG A 373 27.17 7.81 -10.77
CA ARG A 373 28.51 8.28 -11.03
C ARG A 373 28.95 7.76 -12.39
N ASP A 374 29.69 8.54 -13.15
CA ASP A 374 30.30 8.05 -14.36
C ASP A 374 31.53 7.18 -14.06
N GLY A 375 31.90 6.32 -15.01
CA GLY A 375 33.01 5.40 -14.84
C GLY A 375 33.20 4.51 -16.06
N LEU A 376 34.16 3.60 -15.95
CA LEU A 376 34.51 2.65 -17.01
C LEU A 376 34.16 1.22 -16.61
N LYS A 377 33.77 0.44 -17.60
CA LYS A 377 33.52 -0.97 -17.46
C LYS A 377 34.65 -1.77 -18.11
N PHE A 378 35.30 -2.62 -17.35
CA PHE A 378 36.35 -3.50 -17.81
C PHE A 378 35.88 -4.95 -17.77
N ASP A 379 36.13 -5.68 -18.82
CA ASP A 379 35.75 -7.06 -18.98
C ASP A 379 36.98 -7.94 -19.07
N THR A 380 37.09 -8.91 -18.16
CA THR A 380 38.25 -9.81 -18.09
C THR A 380 37.77 -11.26 -18.03
N ILE A 381 38.48 -12.16 -18.71
CA ILE A 381 38.24 -13.61 -18.65
C ILE A 381 39.42 -14.29 -17.99
N THR A 382 39.16 -15.06 -16.97
CA THR A 382 40.16 -15.86 -16.26
C THR A 382 39.94 -17.35 -16.51
N THR A 383 41.02 -18.10 -16.55
CA THR A 383 41.01 -19.55 -16.75
C THR A 383 40.94 -20.28 -15.41
N GLY A 384 39.79 -20.22 -14.73
CA GLY A 384 39.56 -20.94 -13.49
C GLY A 384 40.46 -20.50 -12.30
N THR A 385 40.23 -21.12 -11.15
CA THR A 385 40.94 -20.82 -9.91
C THR A 385 42.31 -21.50 -9.79
N THR A 386 42.65 -22.43 -10.69
CA THR A 386 43.86 -23.24 -10.64
C THR A 386 45.10 -22.61 -11.27
N SER A 387 44.93 -21.57 -12.10
CA SER A 387 46.01 -20.78 -12.65
C SER A 387 46.24 -19.54 -11.80
N ALA A 388 47.49 -19.15 -11.62
CA ALA A 388 47.85 -17.89 -10.94
C ALA A 388 47.50 -16.71 -11.84
N ASN A 389 46.19 -16.35 -11.85
CA ASN A 389 45.75 -15.16 -12.54
C ASN A 389 45.85 -13.94 -11.62
N THR A 390 46.32 -12.83 -12.17
CA THR A 390 46.36 -11.55 -11.51
C THR A 390 45.76 -10.49 -12.42
N ILE A 391 44.82 -9.74 -11.90
CA ILE A 391 44.15 -8.66 -12.62
C ILE A 391 44.76 -7.34 -12.14
N HIS A 392 45.24 -6.52 -13.07
CA HIS A 392 45.75 -5.20 -12.80
C HIS A 392 44.80 -4.17 -13.39
N ILE A 393 44.29 -3.26 -12.54
CA ILE A 393 43.48 -2.13 -12.97
C ILE A 393 44.28 -0.86 -12.63
N ARG A 394 44.46 0.02 -13.61
CA ARG A 394 45.21 1.26 -13.45
C ARG A 394 44.38 2.46 -13.84
N ASP A 395 44.40 3.49 -13.00
CA ASP A 395 43.94 4.82 -13.36
C ASP A 395 45.01 5.59 -14.10
N ILE A 396 44.67 6.17 -15.24
CA ILE A 396 45.56 7.06 -16.04
C ILE A 396 44.97 8.46 -16.16
N SER A 397 43.92 8.76 -15.41
CA SER A 397 43.25 10.05 -15.41
C SER A 397 43.93 11.06 -14.47
N ASP A 398 44.44 10.59 -13.37
CA ASP A 398 45.06 11.39 -12.28
C ASP A 398 44.11 12.44 -11.68
N ILE A 399 42.78 12.17 -11.75
CA ILE A 399 41.73 13.10 -11.29
C ILE A 399 40.80 12.50 -10.24
N LEU A 400 41.03 11.28 -9.79
CA LEU A 400 40.19 10.66 -8.78
C LEU A 400 40.25 11.40 -7.45
N PRO A 401 39.20 11.31 -6.61
CA PRO A 401 39.27 11.84 -5.25
C PRO A 401 40.37 11.15 -4.43
N GLU A 402 40.79 11.77 -3.32
CA GLU A 402 41.82 11.21 -2.42
C GLU A 402 41.45 9.82 -1.89
N ALA A 403 40.14 9.57 -1.68
CA ALA A 403 39.61 8.27 -1.27
C ALA A 403 39.71 7.18 -2.37
N GLY A 404 40.10 7.55 -3.60
CA GLY A 404 40.12 6.69 -4.77
C GLY A 404 38.77 6.50 -5.40
N GLY A 405 38.73 5.76 -6.52
CA GLY A 405 37.50 5.31 -7.20
C GLY A 405 37.04 3.96 -6.69
N LYS A 406 35.76 3.80 -6.45
CA LYS A 406 35.17 2.50 -6.07
C LYS A 406 35.28 1.50 -7.23
N ILE A 407 35.46 0.24 -6.88
CA ILE A 407 35.51 -0.88 -7.82
C ILE A 407 34.36 -1.83 -7.51
N TYR A 408 33.50 -2.07 -8.48
CA TYR A 408 32.44 -3.06 -8.39
C TYR A 408 32.76 -4.24 -9.28
N VAL A 409 32.32 -5.43 -8.88
CA VAL A 409 32.56 -6.64 -9.64
C VAL A 409 31.28 -7.46 -9.86
N THR A 410 31.13 -7.94 -11.07
CA THR A 410 30.18 -9.00 -11.43
C THR A 410 30.96 -10.22 -11.85
N ILE A 411 30.64 -11.40 -11.26
CA ILE A 411 31.32 -12.65 -11.55
C ILE A 411 30.36 -13.61 -12.25
N VAL A 412 30.74 -14.05 -13.44
CA VAL A 412 30.00 -15.03 -14.24
C VAL A 412 30.90 -16.24 -14.45
N GLN A 413 30.48 -17.40 -13.97
CA GLN A 413 31.20 -18.66 -14.18
C GLN A 413 30.57 -19.45 -15.33
N TYR A 414 31.38 -20.03 -16.20
CA TYR A 414 30.93 -20.85 -17.32
C TYR A 414 30.93 -22.33 -16.93
N GLY A 415 29.93 -23.07 -17.40
CA GLY A 415 29.91 -24.51 -17.29
C GLY A 415 31.00 -25.17 -18.14
N GLU A 416 31.20 -26.47 -17.96
CA GLU A 416 32.05 -27.25 -18.87
C GLU A 416 31.50 -27.18 -20.28
N HIS A 417 32.40 -27.20 -21.26
CA HIS A 417 32.01 -27.22 -22.68
C HIS A 417 31.24 -28.52 -22.95
N GLY A 418 29.91 -28.40 -23.08
CA GLY A 418 29.08 -29.52 -23.54
C GLY A 418 29.43 -29.94 -24.97
N VAL A 419 29.01 -31.15 -25.35
CA VAL A 419 29.25 -31.77 -26.68
C VAL A 419 28.84 -30.83 -27.85
N ASN A 420 27.98 -29.84 -27.61
CA ASN A 420 27.51 -28.88 -28.63
C ASN A 420 28.12 -27.47 -28.47
N GLY A 421 29.17 -27.29 -27.72
CA GLY A 421 29.89 -26.00 -27.59
C GLY A 421 29.10 -24.89 -26.84
N LYS A 422 27.96 -25.19 -26.24
CA LYS A 422 27.19 -24.24 -25.44
C LYS A 422 27.55 -24.41 -23.96
N ALA A 423 28.22 -23.44 -23.39
CA ALA A 423 28.49 -23.33 -21.95
C ALA A 423 27.72 -22.12 -21.42
N PRO A 424 26.55 -22.30 -20.83
CA PRO A 424 25.80 -21.18 -20.24
C PRO A 424 26.61 -20.60 -19.09
N GLY A 425 26.66 -19.26 -19.04
CA GLY A 425 27.25 -18.53 -17.91
C GLY A 425 26.25 -18.47 -16.76
N GLU A 426 26.73 -18.77 -15.56
CA GLU A 426 26.00 -18.58 -14.29
C GLU A 426 26.54 -17.34 -13.59
N VAL A 427 25.66 -16.41 -13.26
CA VAL A 427 26.02 -15.20 -12.49
C VAL A 427 26.11 -15.60 -11.02
N LEU A 428 27.34 -15.72 -10.49
CA LEU A 428 27.58 -16.03 -9.09
C LEU A 428 27.36 -14.81 -8.19
N VAL A 429 27.82 -13.65 -8.66
CA VAL A 429 27.68 -12.37 -7.95
C VAL A 429 27.36 -11.30 -8.97
N LYS A 430 26.40 -10.45 -8.64
CA LYS A 430 26.04 -9.31 -9.46
C LYS A 430 26.39 -8.01 -8.74
N ARG A 431 27.33 -7.26 -9.32
CA ARG A 431 27.68 -5.90 -8.95
C ARG A 431 27.90 -5.68 -7.43
N SER A 432 28.89 -6.38 -6.87
CA SER A 432 29.33 -6.19 -5.48
C SER A 432 30.48 -5.21 -5.41
N VAL A 433 30.46 -4.28 -4.45
CA VAL A 433 31.58 -3.35 -4.21
C VAL A 433 32.75 -4.06 -3.52
N LEU A 434 33.96 -3.78 -3.97
CA LEU A 434 35.17 -4.22 -3.30
C LEU A 434 35.59 -3.24 -2.20
N SER A 435 36.22 -3.73 -1.17
CA SER A 435 36.83 -2.90 -0.11
C SER A 435 38.03 -2.08 -0.62
N THR A 436 38.66 -2.59 -1.68
CA THR A 436 39.78 -1.91 -2.35
C THR A 436 39.28 -0.85 -3.30
N THR A 437 39.86 0.37 -3.21
CA THR A 437 39.61 1.50 -4.13
C THR A 437 40.77 1.68 -5.08
N LEU A 438 40.49 2.22 -6.29
CA LEU A 438 41.52 2.57 -7.27
C LEU A 438 42.15 3.96 -6.93
N PRO A 439 43.45 4.05 -6.60
CA PRO A 439 44.06 5.32 -6.29
C PRO A 439 44.23 6.20 -7.55
N SER A 440 44.15 7.51 -7.39
CA SER A 440 44.36 8.47 -8.48
C SER A 440 45.76 8.32 -9.06
N GLY A 441 45.88 8.20 -10.40
CA GLY A 441 47.12 7.96 -11.10
C GLY A 441 47.85 6.66 -10.73
N GLY A 442 47.19 5.78 -9.95
CA GLY A 442 47.76 4.55 -9.41
C GLY A 442 47.18 3.29 -10.02
N ALA A 443 47.51 2.15 -9.41
CA ALA A 443 47.03 0.86 -9.83
C ALA A 443 46.69 -0.06 -8.65
N VAL A 444 45.74 -0.96 -8.86
CA VAL A 444 45.42 -2.07 -7.93
C VAL A 444 45.68 -3.41 -8.60
N THR A 445 46.08 -4.36 -7.79
CA THR A 445 46.33 -5.75 -8.21
C THR A 445 45.35 -6.67 -7.48
N LEU A 446 44.50 -7.35 -8.24
CA LEU A 446 43.46 -8.18 -7.73
C LEU A 446 43.70 -9.65 -8.13
N LYS A 447 43.57 -10.56 -7.17
CA LYS A 447 43.55 -12.00 -7.48
C LYS A 447 42.11 -12.49 -7.55
N PRO A 448 41.72 -13.22 -8.61
CA PRO A 448 40.35 -13.69 -8.78
C PRO A 448 39.79 -14.47 -7.57
N SER A 449 40.63 -15.29 -6.92
CA SER A 449 40.22 -16.04 -5.73
C SER A 449 39.97 -15.16 -4.51
N GLU A 450 40.76 -14.08 -4.33
CA GLU A 450 40.58 -13.14 -3.23
C GLU A 450 39.32 -12.28 -3.48
N VAL A 451 39.13 -11.82 -4.71
CA VAL A 451 37.92 -11.08 -5.11
C VAL A 451 36.67 -11.95 -4.92
N ALA A 452 36.70 -13.21 -5.38
CA ALA A 452 35.57 -14.11 -5.21
C ALA A 452 35.24 -14.37 -3.74
N ALA A 453 36.25 -14.58 -2.90
CA ALA A 453 36.08 -14.80 -1.47
C ALA A 453 35.50 -13.55 -0.77
N GLU A 454 35.99 -12.35 -1.12
CA GLU A 454 35.51 -11.08 -0.56
C GLU A 454 34.02 -10.85 -0.83
N VAL A 455 33.55 -11.18 -2.03
CA VAL A 455 32.13 -10.99 -2.43
C VAL A 455 31.27 -12.22 -2.21
N GLY A 456 31.79 -13.29 -1.58
CA GLY A 456 31.04 -14.50 -1.28
C GLY A 456 30.66 -15.35 -2.51
N ALA A 457 31.50 -15.30 -3.57
CA ALA A 457 31.27 -16.09 -4.77
C ALA A 457 31.89 -17.50 -4.64
N ASP A 458 31.06 -18.52 -4.72
CA ASP A 458 31.49 -19.93 -4.69
C ASP A 458 31.90 -20.39 -6.10
N MET A 459 33.20 -20.24 -6.41
CA MET A 459 33.75 -20.60 -7.70
C MET A 459 34.19 -22.07 -7.75
N VAL A 460 33.77 -22.78 -8.78
CA VAL A 460 34.22 -24.18 -9.03
C VAL A 460 35.61 -24.15 -9.66
N ALA A 461 36.55 -24.85 -9.03
CA ALA A 461 37.92 -24.96 -9.52
C ALA A 461 37.98 -25.53 -10.96
N GLY A 462 38.84 -24.96 -11.80
CA GLY A 462 39.05 -25.42 -13.17
C GLY A 462 38.04 -24.82 -14.19
N ARG A 463 36.99 -24.17 -13.76
CA ARG A 463 36.07 -23.49 -14.68
C ARG A 463 36.54 -22.10 -15.05
N GLN A 464 36.22 -21.69 -16.29
CA GLN A 464 36.45 -20.32 -16.72
C GLN A 464 35.48 -19.37 -16.04
N ALA A 465 35.94 -18.20 -15.67
CA ALA A 465 35.10 -17.16 -15.13
C ALA A 465 35.40 -15.80 -15.80
N ARG A 466 34.33 -15.03 -15.96
CA ARG A 466 34.36 -13.66 -16.42
C ARG A 466 34.20 -12.75 -15.24
N PHE A 467 35.12 -11.82 -15.08
CA PHE A 467 35.05 -10.76 -14.09
C PHE A 467 34.79 -9.46 -14.81
N VAL A 468 33.65 -8.89 -14.58
CA VAL A 468 33.29 -7.58 -15.12
C VAL A 468 33.48 -6.57 -14.01
N PHE A 469 34.44 -5.67 -14.15
CA PHE A 469 34.68 -4.58 -13.21
C PHE A 469 34.05 -3.30 -13.72
N GLU A 470 33.30 -2.65 -12.86
CA GLU A 470 32.82 -1.29 -13.06
C GLU A 470 33.62 -0.40 -12.10
N VAL A 471 34.35 0.55 -12.65
CA VAL A 471 35.31 1.35 -11.88
C VAL A 471 35.02 2.82 -12.05
N GLU A 472 34.98 3.54 -10.96
CA GLU A 472 34.77 4.99 -10.92
C GLU A 472 36.01 5.74 -11.42
N THR A 473 36.35 5.57 -12.70
CA THR A 473 37.41 6.33 -13.40
C THR A 473 36.92 6.65 -14.81
N ASN A 474 37.36 7.77 -15.37
CA ASN A 474 37.06 8.11 -16.78
C ASN A 474 38.18 7.72 -17.74
N ARG A 475 39.36 7.34 -17.26
CA ARG A 475 40.46 6.86 -18.06
C ARG A 475 41.25 5.81 -17.30
N GLY A 476 41.19 4.58 -17.76
CA GLY A 476 41.87 3.49 -17.09
C GLY A 476 42.23 2.35 -18.03
N GLU A 477 43.05 1.45 -17.55
CA GLU A 477 43.53 0.27 -18.25
C GLU A 477 43.38 -0.95 -17.37
N VAL A 478 43.09 -2.11 -17.99
CA VAL A 478 43.11 -3.39 -17.32
C VAL A 478 43.96 -4.41 -18.05
N ALA A 479 44.73 -5.18 -17.30
CA ALA A 479 45.52 -6.29 -17.81
C ALA A 479 45.34 -7.53 -16.95
N VAL A 480 45.31 -8.70 -17.54
CA VAL A 480 45.28 -9.99 -16.85
C VAL A 480 46.61 -10.70 -17.10
N LYS A 481 47.35 -10.91 -16.04
CA LYS A 481 48.56 -11.71 -16.05
C LYS A 481 48.20 -13.15 -15.67
N LYS A 482 48.52 -14.09 -16.57
CA LYS A 482 48.35 -15.53 -16.34
C LYS A 482 49.75 -16.13 -16.15
N SER A 483 49.96 -16.85 -15.08
CA SER A 483 51.20 -17.59 -14.82
C SER A 483 50.90 -19.08 -14.73
N ASN A 484 51.56 -19.88 -15.53
CA ASN A 484 51.50 -21.33 -15.51
C ASN A 484 52.92 -21.93 -15.55
N ALA A 485 53.04 -23.25 -15.58
CA ALA A 485 54.34 -23.92 -15.61
C ALA A 485 55.16 -23.64 -16.89
N GLU A 486 54.54 -23.17 -17.94
CA GLU A 486 55.14 -22.95 -19.24
C GLU A 486 55.60 -21.47 -19.42
N GLY A 487 55.20 -20.57 -18.53
CA GLY A 487 55.57 -19.16 -18.59
C GLY A 487 54.52 -18.19 -18.08
N VAL A 488 54.67 -16.94 -18.51
CA VAL A 488 53.76 -15.84 -18.16
C VAL A 488 53.16 -15.27 -19.42
N ASP A 489 51.83 -15.23 -19.47
CA ASP A 489 51.08 -14.56 -20.53
C ASP A 489 50.37 -13.33 -19.97
N ILE A 490 50.38 -12.23 -20.70
CA ILE A 490 49.71 -10.98 -20.31
C ILE A 490 48.69 -10.67 -21.41
N GLN A 491 47.43 -10.70 -21.00
CA GLN A 491 46.31 -10.33 -21.88
C GLN A 491 45.79 -8.96 -21.43
N ASN A 492 45.76 -8.01 -22.32
CA ASN A 492 45.08 -6.75 -22.07
C ASN A 492 43.57 -7.02 -22.08
N GLY A 493 42.86 -6.58 -21.07
CA GLY A 493 41.41 -6.60 -21.04
C GLY A 493 40.83 -5.68 -22.11
N THR A 494 39.61 -5.93 -22.46
CA THR A 494 38.86 -5.04 -23.36
C THR A 494 38.78 -3.66 -22.72
N LYS A 495 39.21 -2.64 -23.46
CA LYS A 495 39.00 -1.25 -23.07
C LYS A 495 37.51 -1.04 -22.90
N GLY A 496 37.09 -0.58 -21.73
CA GLY A 496 35.68 -0.40 -21.45
C GLY A 496 35.02 0.53 -22.46
N VAL A 497 33.83 0.17 -22.86
CA VAL A 497 32.97 1.07 -23.60
C VAL A 497 32.68 2.24 -22.66
N GLU A 498 32.75 3.47 -23.18
CA GLU A 498 32.35 4.70 -22.47
C GLU A 498 30.83 4.74 -22.30
N ASP A 499 30.25 3.70 -21.75
CA ASP A 499 28.85 3.72 -21.35
C ASP A 499 28.77 4.32 -19.94
N LEU A 500 27.88 5.27 -19.78
CA LEU A 500 27.47 5.76 -18.48
C LEU A 500 27.08 4.56 -17.62
N VAL A 501 27.96 4.18 -16.72
CA VAL A 501 27.70 3.06 -15.84
C VAL A 501 26.81 3.58 -14.73
N ASP A 502 25.64 2.98 -14.56
CA ASP A 502 24.76 3.27 -13.45
C ASP A 502 25.37 2.67 -12.17
N PHE A 503 26.05 3.47 -11.39
CA PHE A 503 26.64 3.09 -10.11
C PHE A 503 25.67 3.18 -8.93
N THR A 504 24.37 3.31 -9.15
CA THR A 504 23.38 3.20 -8.07
C THR A 504 23.30 1.75 -7.59
N LEU A 505 23.42 1.54 -6.30
CA LEU A 505 23.35 0.22 -5.62
C LEU A 505 21.93 -0.34 -5.58
#